data_37cee3e39f9b2d81a0919cc0bd882ef7
#
_entry.id   37cee3e39f9b2d81a0919cc0bd882ef7
#
_cell.length_a   1.000
_cell.length_b   1.000
_cell.length_c   1.000
_cell.angle_alpha   90.00
_cell.angle_beta   90.00
_cell.angle_gamma   90.00
#
_symmetry.space_group_name_H-M   'P 1'
#
loop_
_entity.id
_entity.type
_entity.pdbx_description
1 polymer ?
#
loop_
_entity_poly.entity_id
_entity_poly.type
_entity_poly.pdbx_seq_one_letter_code
_entity_poly.pdbx_strand_id
1 'polypeptide(L)'
;MIHFIDEVGSAPWADLCEAYYLGERSDVSFYLDQSSQVGGSLLELGCSTGRITELLADFGKSVYAVDPSTSQLNFARAKIDLLPNREQVTFTQSSLVDLNISNSQKFSLAVVPCFAFMSLIDAEQQQHFINTVRRQLSPGGRLIVDLAVPDLEFMLGDPSTMYHHKDLFTDDGNKIVIYTQGDYEEYSQIGYVKVAADFLDNSGLVTRRVVHDLEFRYTFRWEMYHLLRTCGFEILGLYGDFDEGPYTEGSDRMIWVAGARS
;
A
#
# COMPACT_ATOMS: atom_id res chain seq x y z
N MET A 1 1.04 -1.30 6.95
CA MET A 1 0.80 -2.73 6.66
C MET A 1 1.41 -3.03 5.31
N ILE A 2 2.20 -4.06 5.21
CA ILE A 2 2.82 -4.50 3.96
C ILE A 2 1.73 -5.01 3.05
N HIS A 3 1.84 -4.71 1.75
CA HIS A 3 0.86 -5.13 0.78
C HIS A 3 0.94 -6.64 0.60
N PHE A 4 -0.15 -7.34 0.88
CA PHE A 4 -0.18 -8.79 0.93
C PHE A 4 -0.50 -9.35 -0.45
N ILE A 5 0.44 -10.12 -1.00
CA ILE A 5 0.20 -10.90 -2.21
C ILE A 5 -0.48 -12.19 -1.76
N ASP A 6 -1.78 -12.27 -1.98
CA ASP A 6 -2.56 -13.48 -1.71
C ASP A 6 -2.52 -14.38 -2.95
N GLU A 7 -1.69 -15.43 -2.91
CA GLU A 7 -1.69 -16.45 -3.98
C GLU A 7 -2.96 -17.30 -3.97
N VAL A 8 -3.73 -17.27 -2.87
CA VAL A 8 -4.96 -18.05 -2.73
C VAL A 8 -6.04 -17.13 -2.18
N GLY A 9 -6.70 -16.37 -3.06
CA GLY A 9 -7.76 -15.43 -2.74
C GLY A 9 -8.71 -15.84 -1.61
N SER A 10 -8.33 -15.59 -0.36
CA SER A 10 -9.16 -15.91 0.80
C SER A 10 -9.92 -14.66 1.27
N ALA A 11 -11.26 -14.76 1.28
CA ALA A 11 -12.11 -13.76 1.90
C ALA A 11 -11.63 -13.35 3.32
N PRO A 12 -11.12 -14.28 4.16
CA PRO A 12 -10.59 -13.94 5.49
C PRO A 12 -9.48 -12.89 5.52
N TRP A 13 -8.68 -12.81 4.47
CA TRP A 13 -7.59 -11.84 4.39
C TRP A 13 -8.11 -10.44 4.05
N ALA A 14 -9.10 -10.34 3.16
CA ALA A 14 -9.76 -9.08 2.87
C ALA A 14 -10.50 -8.53 4.11
N ASP A 15 -11.19 -9.39 4.89
CA ASP A 15 -11.79 -9.02 6.17
C ASP A 15 -10.76 -8.44 7.15
N LEU A 16 -9.55 -9.04 7.21
CA LEU A 16 -8.48 -8.54 8.06
C LEU A 16 -7.98 -7.17 7.60
N CYS A 17 -7.81 -6.97 6.29
CA CYS A 17 -7.41 -5.67 5.73
C CYS A 17 -8.44 -4.58 6.06
N GLU A 18 -9.73 -4.88 5.93
CA GLU A 18 -10.80 -3.94 6.29
C GLU A 18 -10.75 -3.57 7.78
N ALA A 19 -10.67 -4.57 8.67
CA ALA A 19 -10.60 -4.33 10.11
C ALA A 19 -9.34 -3.55 10.51
N TYR A 20 -8.22 -3.77 9.81
CA TYR A 20 -6.95 -3.09 10.13
C TYR A 20 -7.01 -1.59 9.89
N TYR A 21 -7.72 -1.15 8.85
CA TYR A 21 -7.87 0.25 8.47
C TYR A 21 -9.18 0.88 8.94
N LEU A 22 -9.96 0.15 9.74
CA LEU A 22 -11.21 0.67 10.29
C LEU A 22 -10.93 1.92 11.15
N GLY A 23 -11.51 3.05 10.74
CA GLY A 23 -11.30 4.34 11.43
C GLY A 23 -10.03 5.09 11.03
N GLU A 24 -9.09 4.48 10.33
CA GLU A 24 -7.91 5.17 9.80
C GLU A 24 -8.29 6.04 8.59
N ARG A 25 -8.13 7.36 8.71
CA ARG A 25 -8.52 8.31 7.66
C ARG A 25 -7.48 9.39 7.36
N SER A 26 -6.38 9.45 8.10
CA SER A 26 -5.35 10.48 7.91
C SER A 26 -4.71 10.40 6.53
N ASP A 27 -4.42 9.18 6.05
CA ASP A 27 -3.86 8.94 4.71
C ASP A 27 -4.84 9.32 3.59
N VAL A 28 -6.13 9.10 3.81
CA VAL A 28 -7.17 9.41 2.82
C VAL A 28 -7.26 10.90 2.55
N SER A 29 -7.26 11.72 3.60
CA SER A 29 -7.28 13.19 3.46
C SER A 29 -6.06 13.66 2.68
N PHE A 30 -4.89 13.10 2.96
CA PHE A 30 -3.66 13.40 2.23
C PHE A 30 -3.79 13.08 0.73
N TYR A 31 -4.24 11.87 0.36
CA TYR A 31 -4.39 11.50 -1.04
C TYR A 31 -5.46 12.33 -1.76
N LEU A 32 -6.55 12.69 -1.10
CA LEU A 32 -7.56 13.61 -1.63
C LEU A 32 -6.97 14.99 -1.90
N ASP A 33 -6.22 15.55 -0.95
CA ASP A 33 -5.60 16.86 -1.10
C ASP A 33 -4.57 16.86 -2.23
N GLN A 34 -3.71 15.84 -2.31
CA GLN A 34 -2.78 15.68 -3.43
C GLN A 34 -3.52 15.51 -4.76
N SER A 35 -4.63 14.78 -4.80
CA SER A 35 -5.45 14.61 -6.00
C SER A 35 -6.16 15.89 -6.44
N SER A 36 -6.46 16.79 -5.50
CA SER A 36 -7.11 18.07 -5.79
C SER A 36 -6.18 19.06 -6.50
N GLN A 37 -4.87 18.91 -6.27
CA GLN A 37 -3.84 19.77 -6.85
C GLN A 37 -3.50 19.42 -8.32
N VAL A 38 -4.00 18.28 -8.81
CA VAL A 38 -3.78 17.79 -10.17
C VAL A 38 -5.11 17.53 -10.87
N GLY A 39 -5.16 17.78 -12.17
CA GLY A 39 -6.32 17.39 -13.00
C GLY A 39 -6.09 16.03 -13.64
N GLY A 40 -7.16 15.42 -14.18
CA GLY A 40 -7.07 14.17 -14.95
C GLY A 40 -7.21 12.90 -14.11
N SER A 41 -6.86 11.76 -14.74
CA SER A 41 -7.04 10.44 -14.14
C SER A 41 -5.91 10.10 -13.17
N LEU A 42 -6.24 9.28 -12.19
CA LEU A 42 -5.35 8.79 -11.15
C LEU A 42 -5.02 7.31 -11.37
N LEU A 43 -3.82 6.91 -11.00
CA LEU A 43 -3.36 5.52 -11.00
C LEU A 43 -3.08 5.10 -9.55
N GLU A 44 -3.81 4.13 -9.04
CA GLU A 44 -3.58 3.54 -7.72
C GLU A 44 -2.99 2.15 -7.88
N LEU A 45 -1.83 1.93 -7.29
CA LEU A 45 -1.00 0.74 -7.43
C LEU A 45 -0.90 0.02 -6.09
N GLY A 46 -1.60 -1.11 -5.97
CA GLY A 46 -1.82 -1.81 -4.73
C GLY A 46 -3.10 -1.30 -4.04
N CYS A 47 -4.23 -1.34 -4.75
CA CYS A 47 -5.49 -0.80 -4.23
C CYS A 47 -6.15 -1.67 -3.14
N SER A 48 -5.72 -2.92 -3.00
CA SER A 48 -6.26 -3.85 -2.00
C SER A 48 -7.80 -3.92 -2.08
N THR A 49 -8.49 -3.81 -0.95
CA THR A 49 -9.96 -3.80 -0.85
C THR A 49 -10.62 -2.48 -1.32
N GLY A 50 -9.85 -1.58 -1.94
CA GLY A 50 -10.36 -0.38 -2.60
C GLY A 50 -10.70 0.78 -1.66
N ARG A 51 -10.13 0.84 -0.46
CA ARG A 51 -10.42 1.89 0.53
C ARG A 51 -10.11 3.30 0.03
N ILE A 52 -8.95 3.49 -0.60
CA ILE A 52 -8.56 4.78 -1.18
C ILE A 52 -9.28 4.99 -2.52
N THR A 53 -9.40 3.94 -3.36
CA THR A 53 -10.16 3.98 -4.61
C THR A 53 -11.58 4.49 -4.40
N GLU A 54 -12.30 3.95 -3.40
CA GLU A 54 -13.67 4.32 -3.06
C GLU A 54 -13.79 5.82 -2.81
N LEU A 55 -12.91 6.33 -1.95
CA LEU A 55 -12.94 7.74 -1.56
C LEU A 55 -12.56 8.67 -2.72
N LEU A 56 -11.56 8.33 -3.50
CA LEU A 56 -11.20 9.11 -4.69
C LEU A 56 -12.35 9.13 -5.70
N ALA A 57 -13.03 7.99 -5.89
CA ALA A 57 -14.19 7.91 -6.80
C ALA A 57 -15.39 8.70 -6.27
N ASP A 58 -15.68 8.64 -4.97
CA ASP A 58 -16.77 9.43 -4.36
C ASP A 58 -16.55 10.93 -4.51
N PHE A 59 -15.30 11.38 -4.49
CA PHE A 59 -14.92 12.75 -4.81
C PHE A 59 -14.85 13.06 -6.33
N GLY A 60 -15.39 12.17 -7.17
CA GLY A 60 -15.53 12.40 -8.61
C GLY A 60 -14.23 12.26 -9.41
N LYS A 61 -13.23 11.53 -8.87
CA LYS A 61 -11.97 11.27 -9.57
C LYS A 61 -12.09 10.02 -10.44
N SER A 62 -11.52 10.07 -11.65
CA SER A 62 -11.31 8.86 -12.46
C SER A 62 -10.10 8.10 -11.96
N VAL A 63 -10.30 6.85 -11.52
CA VAL A 63 -9.27 6.02 -10.90
C VAL A 63 -9.03 4.76 -11.71
N TYR A 64 -7.78 4.49 -12.02
CA TYR A 64 -7.31 3.20 -12.53
C TYR A 64 -6.60 2.47 -11.39
N ALA A 65 -7.26 1.45 -10.84
CA ALA A 65 -6.83 0.76 -9.63
C ALA A 65 -6.27 -0.63 -9.98
N VAL A 66 -5.09 -0.94 -9.47
CA VAL A 66 -4.36 -2.18 -9.75
C VAL A 66 -4.08 -2.92 -8.47
N ASP A 67 -4.35 -4.22 -8.46
CA ASP A 67 -3.99 -5.13 -7.37
C ASP A 67 -3.78 -6.56 -7.90
N PRO A 68 -2.85 -7.36 -7.36
CA PRO A 68 -2.66 -8.75 -7.80
C PRO A 68 -3.76 -9.69 -7.29
N SER A 69 -4.44 -9.38 -6.20
CA SER A 69 -5.38 -10.27 -5.53
C SER A 69 -6.79 -10.17 -6.10
N THR A 70 -7.28 -11.27 -6.67
CA THR A 70 -8.67 -11.37 -7.16
C THR A 70 -9.68 -11.17 -6.03
N SER A 71 -9.42 -11.70 -4.83
CA SER A 71 -10.34 -11.58 -3.70
C SER A 71 -10.45 -10.14 -3.23
N GLN A 72 -9.34 -9.44 -3.12
CA GLN A 72 -9.33 -8.02 -2.72
C GLN A 72 -10.01 -7.15 -3.78
N LEU A 73 -9.75 -7.39 -5.06
CA LEU A 73 -10.45 -6.68 -6.15
C LEU A 73 -11.95 -6.95 -6.17
N ASN A 74 -12.40 -8.15 -5.76
CA ASN A 74 -13.85 -8.42 -5.65
C ASN A 74 -14.47 -7.62 -4.51
N PHE A 75 -13.82 -7.46 -3.37
CA PHE A 75 -14.23 -6.56 -2.30
C PHE A 75 -14.29 -5.11 -2.78
N ALA A 76 -13.23 -4.65 -3.44
CA ALA A 76 -13.16 -3.30 -3.98
C ALA A 76 -14.31 -3.03 -4.97
N ARG A 77 -14.58 -3.95 -5.90
CA ARG A 77 -15.69 -3.84 -6.85
C ARG A 77 -17.04 -3.74 -6.14
N ALA A 78 -17.27 -4.59 -5.14
CA ALA A 78 -18.52 -4.58 -4.38
C ALA A 78 -18.80 -3.22 -3.70
N LYS A 79 -17.77 -2.53 -3.20
CA LYS A 79 -17.89 -1.18 -2.64
C LYS A 79 -18.17 -0.15 -3.73
N ILE A 80 -17.40 -0.19 -4.82
CA ILE A 80 -17.53 0.78 -5.91
C ILE A 80 -18.87 0.65 -6.62
N ASP A 81 -19.42 -0.55 -6.76
CA ASP A 81 -20.73 -0.77 -7.38
C ASP A 81 -21.89 -0.06 -6.65
N LEU A 82 -21.68 0.32 -5.39
CA LEU A 82 -22.65 1.10 -4.60
C LEU A 82 -22.55 2.61 -4.85
N LEU A 83 -21.46 3.08 -5.48
CA LEU A 83 -21.24 4.51 -5.71
C LEU A 83 -21.96 5.02 -6.97
N PRO A 84 -22.43 6.28 -6.96
CA PRO A 84 -23.00 6.92 -8.14
C PRO A 84 -22.00 7.04 -9.31
N ASN A 85 -20.70 7.13 -9.00
CA ASN A 85 -19.61 7.39 -9.96
C ASN A 85 -18.80 6.12 -10.29
N ARG A 86 -19.39 4.94 -10.13
CA ARG A 86 -18.72 3.64 -10.34
C ARG A 86 -18.06 3.50 -11.71
N GLU A 87 -18.60 4.11 -12.76
CA GLU A 87 -18.06 4.09 -14.13
C GLU A 87 -16.73 4.83 -14.27
N GLN A 88 -16.34 5.63 -13.27
CA GLN A 88 -15.06 6.33 -13.25
C GLN A 88 -13.91 5.45 -12.73
N VAL A 89 -14.21 4.24 -12.24
CA VAL A 89 -13.22 3.31 -11.71
C VAL A 89 -12.97 2.16 -12.67
N THR A 90 -11.71 1.93 -12.98
CA THR A 90 -11.25 0.76 -13.74
C THR A 90 -10.36 -0.09 -12.86
N PHE A 91 -10.72 -1.36 -12.66
CA PHE A 91 -9.89 -2.33 -11.93
C PHE A 91 -9.14 -3.24 -12.87
N THR A 92 -7.84 -3.41 -12.60
CA THR A 92 -6.97 -4.34 -13.32
C THR A 92 -6.26 -5.26 -12.34
N GLN A 93 -6.31 -6.57 -12.61
CA GLN A 93 -5.53 -7.54 -11.86
C GLN A 93 -4.12 -7.61 -12.44
N SER A 94 -3.14 -7.16 -11.67
CA SER A 94 -1.72 -7.22 -12.01
C SER A 94 -0.86 -7.07 -10.77
N SER A 95 0.29 -7.74 -10.74
CA SER A 95 1.33 -7.43 -9.76
C SER A 95 2.03 -6.12 -10.14
N LEU A 96 2.77 -5.52 -9.19
CA LEU A 96 3.59 -4.35 -9.48
C LEU A 96 4.78 -4.70 -10.40
N VAL A 97 5.27 -5.95 -10.33
CA VAL A 97 6.36 -6.43 -11.19
C VAL A 97 5.91 -6.53 -12.65
N ASP A 98 4.69 -7.03 -12.87
CA ASP A 98 4.13 -7.29 -14.20
C ASP A 98 3.27 -6.14 -14.72
N LEU A 99 3.39 -4.96 -14.10
CA LEU A 99 2.57 -3.80 -14.43
C LEU A 99 2.67 -3.44 -15.92
N ASN A 100 1.57 -3.66 -16.63
CA ASN A 100 1.47 -3.35 -18.05
C ASN A 100 0.18 -2.56 -18.35
N ILE A 101 0.33 -1.25 -18.49
CA ILE A 101 -0.76 -0.33 -18.82
C ILE A 101 -0.54 0.21 -20.24
N SER A 102 -1.61 0.38 -20.99
CA SER A 102 -1.52 0.93 -22.36
C SER A 102 -0.79 2.28 -22.38
N ASN A 103 0.17 2.42 -23.29
CA ASN A 103 0.93 3.67 -23.44
C ASN A 103 0.09 4.89 -23.83
N SER A 104 -1.13 4.69 -24.32
CA SER A 104 -2.08 5.77 -24.65
C SER A 104 -2.78 6.34 -23.40
N GLN A 105 -2.79 5.62 -22.29
CA GLN A 105 -3.38 6.08 -21.05
C GLN A 105 -2.34 6.83 -20.22
N LYS A 106 -2.66 8.06 -19.82
CA LYS A 106 -1.80 8.93 -19.04
C LYS A 106 -2.51 9.36 -17.77
N PHE A 107 -1.73 9.46 -16.70
CA PHE A 107 -2.20 9.81 -15.37
C PHE A 107 -1.51 11.09 -14.88
N SER A 108 -2.24 11.92 -14.16
CA SER A 108 -1.67 13.11 -13.53
C SER A 108 -1.12 12.84 -12.14
N LEU A 109 -1.58 11.76 -11.50
CA LEU A 109 -1.07 11.28 -10.22
C LEU A 109 -1.04 9.76 -10.22
N ALA A 110 0.08 9.19 -9.79
CA ALA A 110 0.18 7.79 -9.41
C ALA A 110 0.42 7.70 -7.90
N VAL A 111 -0.28 6.81 -7.21
CA VAL A 111 -0.11 6.56 -5.77
C VAL A 111 0.21 5.09 -5.53
N VAL A 112 1.16 4.84 -4.65
CA VAL A 112 1.57 3.51 -4.17
C VAL A 112 1.39 3.50 -2.65
N PRO A 113 0.16 3.29 -2.18
CA PRO A 113 -0.18 3.42 -0.77
C PRO A 113 0.18 2.18 0.04
N CYS A 114 0.07 2.29 1.37
CA CYS A 114 0.07 1.17 2.31
C CYS A 114 1.28 0.24 2.14
N PHE A 115 2.46 0.82 1.87
CA PHE A 115 3.72 0.09 1.72
C PHE A 115 3.76 -0.91 0.55
N ALA A 116 2.83 -0.80 -0.41
CA ALA A 116 2.76 -1.72 -1.55
C ALA A 116 4.08 -1.83 -2.32
N PHE A 117 4.85 -0.75 -2.42
CA PHE A 117 6.17 -0.74 -3.06
C PHE A 117 7.16 -1.73 -2.44
N MET A 118 7.03 -2.02 -1.13
CA MET A 118 7.94 -2.92 -0.42
C MET A 118 7.79 -4.39 -0.86
N SER A 119 6.71 -4.74 -1.58
CA SER A 119 6.55 -6.06 -2.21
C SER A 119 7.51 -6.30 -3.39
N LEU A 120 8.17 -5.24 -3.88
CA LEU A 120 9.24 -5.34 -4.88
C LEU A 120 10.55 -5.64 -4.15
N ILE A 121 10.87 -6.92 -4.00
CA ILE A 121 11.99 -7.41 -3.20
C ILE A 121 13.36 -7.31 -3.88
N ASP A 122 13.37 -6.95 -5.15
CA ASP A 122 14.58 -6.82 -5.96
C ASP A 122 14.77 -5.38 -6.45
N ALA A 123 16.02 -4.87 -6.40
CA ALA A 123 16.32 -3.50 -6.78
C ALA A 123 16.07 -3.23 -8.29
N GLU A 124 16.25 -4.24 -9.14
CA GLU A 124 15.96 -4.12 -10.58
C GLU A 124 14.44 -4.05 -10.82
N GLN A 125 13.65 -4.84 -10.07
CA GLN A 125 12.19 -4.75 -10.09
C GLN A 125 11.71 -3.38 -9.63
N GLN A 126 12.29 -2.82 -8.56
CA GLN A 126 11.96 -1.48 -8.08
C GLN A 126 12.26 -0.42 -9.15
N GLN A 127 13.43 -0.49 -9.77
CA GLN A 127 13.82 0.43 -10.85
C GLN A 127 12.90 0.27 -12.08
N HIS A 128 12.60 -0.95 -12.48
CA HIS A 128 11.69 -1.24 -13.59
C HIS A 128 10.31 -0.68 -13.34
N PHE A 129 9.76 -0.91 -12.15
CA PHE A 129 8.46 -0.39 -11.72
C PHE A 129 8.41 1.14 -11.76
N ILE A 130 9.36 1.84 -11.13
CA ILE A 130 9.42 3.30 -11.13
C ILE A 130 9.50 3.86 -12.55
N ASN A 131 10.31 3.24 -13.43
CA ASN A 131 10.40 3.62 -14.84
C ASN A 131 9.07 3.37 -15.59
N THR A 132 8.35 2.30 -15.27
CA THR A 132 7.05 1.99 -15.85
C THR A 132 6.03 3.05 -15.45
N VAL A 133 5.94 3.36 -14.15
CA VAL A 133 5.05 4.43 -13.66
C VAL A 133 5.42 5.78 -14.29
N ARG A 134 6.72 6.09 -14.39
CA ARG A 134 7.20 7.34 -15.03
C ARG A 134 6.66 7.49 -16.46
N ARG A 135 6.65 6.40 -17.23
CA ARG A 135 6.11 6.40 -18.60
C ARG A 135 4.60 6.61 -18.66
N GLN A 136 3.87 6.24 -17.61
CA GLN A 136 2.41 6.40 -17.53
C GLN A 136 1.98 7.80 -17.06
N LEU A 137 2.89 8.56 -16.46
CA LEU A 137 2.57 9.92 -16.02
C LEU A 137 2.54 10.91 -17.20
N SER A 138 1.60 11.83 -17.12
CA SER A 138 1.53 13.03 -17.96
C SER A 138 2.73 13.96 -17.67
N PRO A 139 3.11 14.86 -18.57
CA PRO A 139 4.07 15.92 -18.26
C PRO A 139 3.65 16.69 -17.00
N GLY A 140 4.57 16.80 -16.02
CA GLY A 140 4.28 17.39 -14.73
C GLY A 140 3.44 16.52 -13.77
N GLY A 141 3.13 15.29 -14.16
CA GLY A 141 2.45 14.34 -13.29
C GLY A 141 3.29 13.96 -12.06
N ARG A 142 2.63 13.49 -11.02
CA ARG A 142 3.26 13.17 -9.73
C ARG A 142 3.18 11.69 -9.41
N LEU A 143 4.17 11.21 -8.66
CA LEU A 143 4.19 9.91 -8.01
C LEU A 143 4.24 10.10 -6.50
N ILE A 144 3.39 9.39 -5.77
CA ILE A 144 3.46 9.30 -4.31
C ILE A 144 3.75 7.84 -3.93
N VAL A 145 4.75 7.64 -3.08
CA VAL A 145 5.10 6.32 -2.55
C VAL A 145 5.16 6.40 -1.03
N ASP A 146 4.36 5.57 -0.38
CA ASP A 146 4.35 5.40 1.08
C ASP A 146 5.20 4.18 1.44
N LEU A 147 6.24 4.37 2.26
CA LEU A 147 7.16 3.35 2.74
C LEU A 147 7.19 3.33 4.27
N ALA A 148 7.32 2.14 4.84
CA ALA A 148 7.70 2.02 6.24
C ALA A 148 9.17 2.43 6.43
N VAL A 149 9.45 3.09 7.55
CA VAL A 149 10.83 3.32 7.97
C VAL A 149 11.45 1.99 8.39
N PRO A 150 12.71 1.69 8.01
CA PRO A 150 13.41 0.51 8.50
C PRO A 150 13.42 0.44 10.03
N ASP A 151 12.83 -0.61 10.58
CA ASP A 151 12.65 -0.80 12.01
C ASP A 151 13.78 -1.67 12.58
N LEU A 152 14.64 -1.06 13.39
CA LEU A 152 15.76 -1.75 14.02
C LEU A 152 15.31 -2.79 15.06
N GLU A 153 14.20 -2.57 15.75
CA GLU A 153 13.66 -3.54 16.72
C GLU A 153 13.20 -4.81 15.99
N PHE A 154 12.52 -4.64 14.85
CA PHE A 154 12.19 -5.77 13.98
C PHE A 154 13.43 -6.49 13.44
N MET A 155 14.41 -5.74 12.93
CA MET A 155 15.62 -6.31 12.31
C MET A 155 16.50 -7.11 13.27
N LEU A 156 16.50 -6.74 14.57
CA LEU A 156 17.30 -7.38 15.63
C LEU A 156 16.47 -8.31 16.51
N GLY A 157 15.19 -8.48 16.22
CA GLY A 157 14.27 -9.31 16.98
C GLY A 157 14.64 -10.81 16.94
N ASP A 158 14.11 -11.59 17.88
CA ASP A 158 14.26 -13.04 17.88
C ASP A 158 13.31 -13.68 16.85
N PRO A 159 13.84 -14.26 15.74
CA PRO A 159 12.99 -14.83 14.69
C PRO A 159 12.24 -16.10 15.14
N SER A 160 12.55 -16.67 16.29
CA SER A 160 11.83 -17.81 16.86
C SER A 160 10.61 -17.43 17.69
N THR A 161 10.47 -16.15 18.05
CA THR A 161 9.42 -15.65 18.93
C THR A 161 8.28 -15.00 18.14
N MET A 162 7.05 -15.37 18.49
CA MET A 162 5.83 -14.72 17.98
C MET A 162 5.37 -13.65 18.98
N TYR A 163 5.30 -12.41 18.52
CA TYR A 163 4.95 -11.26 19.33
C TYR A 163 3.49 -10.84 19.10
N HIS A 164 2.82 -10.41 20.16
CA HIS A 164 1.55 -9.69 20.02
C HIS A 164 1.82 -8.36 19.29
N HIS A 165 1.12 -8.16 18.19
CA HIS A 165 1.29 -6.95 17.37
C HIS A 165 0.22 -5.91 17.67
N LYS A 166 -1.07 -6.30 17.52
CA LYS A 166 -2.18 -5.35 17.64
C LYS A 166 -3.51 -6.08 17.90
N ASP A 167 -4.38 -5.43 18.66
CA ASP A 167 -5.80 -5.79 18.75
C ASP A 167 -6.60 -4.91 17.79
N LEU A 168 -7.49 -5.53 17.02
CA LEU A 168 -8.43 -4.87 16.14
C LEU A 168 -9.86 -5.25 16.51
N PHE A 169 -10.81 -4.49 15.99
CA PHE A 169 -12.24 -4.77 16.14
C PHE A 169 -12.90 -4.66 14.77
N THR A 170 -13.81 -5.56 14.49
CA THR A 170 -14.68 -5.52 13.32
C THR A 170 -15.81 -4.52 13.53
N ASP A 171 -16.55 -4.16 12.47
CA ASP A 171 -17.71 -3.24 12.56
C ASP A 171 -18.79 -3.73 13.53
N ASP A 172 -18.97 -5.04 13.66
CA ASP A 172 -19.90 -5.69 14.59
C ASP A 172 -19.34 -5.88 16.01
N GLY A 173 -18.13 -5.35 16.27
CA GLY A 173 -17.48 -5.30 17.59
C GLY A 173 -16.72 -6.56 17.98
N ASN A 174 -16.60 -7.56 17.12
CA ASN A 174 -15.80 -8.74 17.40
C ASN A 174 -14.30 -8.40 17.41
N LYS A 175 -13.55 -9.02 18.33
CA LYS A 175 -12.13 -8.79 18.50
C LYS A 175 -11.29 -9.66 17.54
N ILE A 176 -10.26 -9.06 16.95
CA ILE A 176 -9.20 -9.77 16.23
C ILE A 176 -7.88 -9.47 16.92
N VAL A 177 -7.13 -10.53 17.27
CA VAL A 177 -5.78 -10.39 17.86
C VAL A 177 -4.74 -10.77 16.82
N ILE A 178 -3.84 -9.83 16.53
CA ILE A 178 -2.77 -10.03 15.54
C ILE A 178 -1.46 -10.30 16.24
N TYR A 179 -0.80 -11.35 15.79
CA TYR A 179 0.56 -11.72 16.18
C TYR A 179 1.46 -11.68 14.96
N THR A 180 2.73 -11.33 15.17
CA THR A 180 3.77 -11.35 14.14
C THR A 180 5.00 -12.10 14.63
N GLN A 181 5.64 -12.84 13.73
CA GLN A 181 6.94 -13.44 13.90
C GLN A 181 7.77 -13.07 12.69
N GLY A 182 8.95 -12.48 12.89
CA GLY A 182 9.72 -11.91 11.78
C GLY A 182 11.18 -12.31 11.81
N ASP A 183 11.77 -12.31 10.62
CA ASP A 183 13.20 -12.47 10.38
C ASP A 183 13.66 -11.44 9.36
N TYR A 184 14.91 -11.03 9.40
CA TYR A 184 15.47 -10.04 8.50
C TYR A 184 16.84 -10.45 7.97
N GLU A 185 16.99 -10.51 6.67
CA GLU A 185 18.23 -10.77 5.99
C GLU A 185 18.92 -9.45 5.61
N GLU A 186 19.98 -9.10 6.34
CA GLU A 186 20.68 -7.81 6.17
C GLU A 186 21.27 -7.61 4.76
N TYR A 187 21.78 -8.68 4.16
CA TYR A 187 22.46 -8.60 2.87
C TYR A 187 21.53 -8.21 1.73
N SER A 188 20.35 -8.81 1.69
CA SER A 188 19.31 -8.55 0.69
C SER A 188 18.35 -7.44 1.08
N GLN A 189 18.36 -7.01 2.35
CA GLN A 189 17.40 -6.08 2.96
C GLN A 189 15.97 -6.64 2.97
N ILE A 190 15.81 -7.96 2.98
CA ILE A 190 14.51 -8.64 2.93
C ILE A 190 14.05 -8.99 4.33
N GLY A 191 12.82 -8.60 4.65
CA GLY A 191 12.10 -9.05 5.83
C GLY A 191 11.11 -10.16 5.49
N TYR A 192 11.07 -11.17 6.34
CA TYR A 192 10.10 -12.26 6.29
C TYR A 192 9.21 -12.16 7.52
N VAL A 193 7.90 -12.05 7.35
CA VAL A 193 6.96 -11.94 8.48
C VAL A 193 5.85 -12.96 8.33
N LYS A 194 5.70 -13.78 9.37
CA LYS A 194 4.50 -14.58 9.57
C LYS A 194 3.49 -13.77 10.38
N VAL A 195 2.33 -13.53 9.80
CA VAL A 195 1.20 -12.88 10.47
C VAL A 195 0.19 -13.96 10.85
N ALA A 196 -0.21 -14.01 12.12
CA ALA A 196 -1.33 -14.82 12.58
C ALA A 196 -2.42 -13.92 13.17
N ALA A 197 -3.65 -14.05 12.68
CA ALA A 197 -4.80 -13.30 13.16
C ALA A 197 -5.85 -14.23 13.73
N ASP A 198 -6.14 -14.08 15.03
CA ASP A 198 -7.17 -14.81 15.75
C ASP A 198 -8.45 -14.00 15.82
N PHE A 199 -9.53 -14.52 15.24
CA PHE A 199 -10.86 -13.94 15.29
C PHE A 199 -11.59 -14.54 16.50
N LEU A 200 -12.01 -13.68 17.42
CA LEU A 200 -12.67 -14.08 18.65
C LEU A 200 -14.18 -13.79 18.58
N ASP A 201 -14.97 -14.65 19.21
CA ASP A 201 -16.38 -14.36 19.47
C ASP A 201 -16.56 -13.48 20.72
N ASN A 202 -17.81 -13.12 21.00
CA ASN A 202 -18.16 -12.31 22.17
C ASN A 202 -17.82 -12.96 23.53
N SER A 203 -17.55 -14.27 23.55
CA SER A 203 -17.11 -14.99 24.76
C SER A 203 -15.60 -15.00 24.93
N GLY A 204 -14.86 -14.50 23.94
CA GLY A 204 -13.41 -14.51 23.91
C GLY A 204 -12.80 -15.81 23.39
N LEU A 205 -13.60 -16.71 22.79
CA LEU A 205 -13.09 -17.91 22.16
C LEU A 205 -12.63 -17.63 20.73
N VAL A 206 -11.51 -18.22 20.34
CA VAL A 206 -11.02 -18.15 18.95
C VAL A 206 -11.90 -19.02 18.07
N THR A 207 -12.60 -18.39 17.15
CA THR A 207 -13.49 -19.06 16.18
C THR A 207 -12.79 -19.36 14.87
N ARG A 208 -11.77 -18.58 14.53
CA ARG A 208 -10.98 -18.71 13.30
C ARG A 208 -9.58 -18.16 13.50
N ARG A 209 -8.56 -18.85 12.96
CA ARG A 209 -7.19 -18.32 12.83
C ARG A 209 -6.83 -18.24 11.35
N VAL A 210 -6.29 -17.12 10.92
CA VAL A 210 -5.68 -16.91 9.61
C VAL A 210 -4.19 -16.74 9.79
N VAL A 211 -3.40 -17.45 9.00
CA VAL A 211 -1.92 -17.34 9.02
C VAL A 211 -1.45 -17.03 7.61
N HIS A 212 -0.58 -16.04 7.48
CA HIS A 212 -0.02 -15.65 6.21
C HIS A 212 1.47 -15.31 6.34
N ASP A 213 2.27 -15.74 5.37
CA ASP A 213 3.68 -15.41 5.28
C ASP A 213 3.85 -14.25 4.30
N LEU A 214 4.64 -13.28 4.70
CA LEU A 214 4.90 -12.05 3.95
C LEU A 214 6.39 -11.92 3.71
N GLU A 215 6.72 -11.44 2.53
CA GLU A 215 8.06 -11.06 2.15
C GLU A 215 8.05 -9.60 1.70
N PHE A 216 9.02 -8.82 2.16
CA PHE A 216 9.12 -7.43 1.81
C PHE A 216 10.57 -6.96 1.83
N ARG A 217 10.88 -5.90 1.09
CA ARG A 217 12.19 -5.27 1.11
C ARG A 217 12.12 -3.86 1.70
N TYR A 218 12.96 -3.59 2.70
CA TYR A 218 13.18 -2.22 3.15
C TYR A 218 13.96 -1.45 2.07
N THR A 219 13.45 -0.25 1.72
CA THR A 219 14.16 0.70 0.87
C THR A 219 14.52 1.91 1.73
N PHE A 220 15.79 2.08 2.01
CA PHE A 220 16.27 3.16 2.87
C PHE A 220 16.12 4.53 2.22
N ARG A 221 16.10 5.60 3.05
CA ARG A 221 15.87 6.97 2.60
C ARG A 221 16.72 7.37 1.40
N TRP A 222 18.03 7.19 1.47
CA TRP A 222 18.92 7.61 0.40
C TRP A 222 18.87 6.70 -0.81
N GLU A 223 18.57 5.45 -0.63
CA GLU A 223 18.29 4.49 -1.72
C GLU A 223 17.08 4.95 -2.54
N MET A 224 15.94 5.21 -1.88
CA MET A 224 14.74 5.72 -2.55
C MET A 224 14.97 7.08 -3.22
N TYR A 225 15.71 7.99 -2.56
CA TYR A 225 16.08 9.27 -3.16
C TYR A 225 16.82 9.08 -4.47
N HIS A 226 17.88 8.23 -4.49
CA HIS A 226 18.66 8.00 -5.69
C HIS A 226 17.88 7.23 -6.76
N LEU A 227 17.04 6.28 -6.37
CA LEU A 227 16.19 5.55 -7.27
C LEU A 227 15.24 6.49 -8.04
N LEU A 228 14.50 7.34 -7.32
CA LEU A 228 13.60 8.31 -7.93
C LEU A 228 14.34 9.27 -8.86
N ARG A 229 15.49 9.81 -8.41
CA ARG A 229 16.30 10.74 -9.21
C ARG A 229 16.84 10.09 -10.49
N THR A 230 17.30 8.85 -10.40
CA THR A 230 17.81 8.08 -11.54
C THR A 230 16.72 7.76 -12.55
N CYS A 231 15.50 7.50 -12.08
CA CYS A 231 14.33 7.24 -12.92
C CYS A 231 13.66 8.51 -13.45
N GLY A 232 14.28 9.70 -13.31
CA GLY A 232 13.81 10.94 -13.93
C GLY A 232 12.75 11.70 -13.14
N PHE A 233 12.71 11.51 -11.82
CA PHE A 233 11.84 12.28 -10.94
C PHE A 233 12.60 13.42 -10.24
N GLU A 234 11.86 14.47 -9.90
CA GLU A 234 12.27 15.51 -8.96
C GLU A 234 11.54 15.27 -7.64
N ILE A 235 12.27 15.35 -6.51
CA ILE A 235 11.66 15.21 -5.19
C ILE A 235 10.97 16.53 -4.84
N LEU A 236 9.65 16.47 -4.64
CA LEU A 236 8.81 17.60 -4.25
C LEU A 236 8.61 17.65 -2.73
N GLY A 237 8.59 16.49 -2.07
CA GLY A 237 8.46 16.38 -0.63
C GLY A 237 8.86 15.01 -0.10
N LEU A 238 9.25 14.97 1.16
CA LEU A 238 9.42 13.77 1.96
C LEU A 238 8.82 14.04 3.33
N TYR A 239 7.72 13.37 3.63
CA TYR A 239 6.95 13.54 4.85
C TYR A 239 7.08 12.33 5.77
N GLY A 240 6.99 12.57 7.08
CA GLY A 240 7.02 11.54 8.12
C GLY A 240 5.64 11.02 8.52
N ASP A 241 4.60 11.74 8.12
CA ASP A 241 3.19 11.45 8.39
C ASP A 241 2.29 12.01 7.27
N PHE A 242 0.99 11.70 7.35
CA PHE A 242 -0.01 12.16 6.38
C PHE A 242 -0.53 13.58 6.63
N ASP A 243 -0.10 14.24 7.69
CA ASP A 243 -0.35 15.67 7.95
C ASP A 243 0.73 16.57 7.33
N GLU A 244 1.55 16.02 6.44
CA GLU A 244 2.68 16.67 5.78
C GLU A 244 3.78 17.12 6.76
N GLY A 245 3.86 16.49 7.94
CA GLY A 245 4.95 16.68 8.88
C GLY A 245 6.29 16.26 8.27
N PRO A 246 7.40 16.95 8.60
CA PRO A 246 8.71 16.62 8.03
C PRO A 246 9.17 15.23 8.47
N TYR A 247 9.83 14.50 7.58
CA TYR A 247 10.48 13.24 7.94
C TYR A 247 11.63 13.48 8.91
N THR A 248 11.54 12.89 10.10
CA THR A 248 12.49 13.03 11.22
C THR A 248 12.87 11.66 11.80
N GLU A 249 13.73 11.64 12.82
CA GLU A 249 14.19 10.40 13.50
C GLU A 249 13.03 9.60 14.13
N GLY A 250 11.95 10.24 14.54
CA GLY A 250 10.80 9.56 15.16
C GLY A 250 9.66 9.23 14.19
N SER A 251 9.89 9.36 12.89
CA SER A 251 8.85 9.08 11.90
C SER A 251 8.72 7.57 11.65
N ASP A 252 7.47 7.09 11.57
CA ASP A 252 7.15 5.70 11.24
C ASP A 252 7.05 5.44 9.73
N ARG A 253 7.00 6.53 8.93
CA ARG A 253 6.78 6.50 7.49
C ARG A 253 7.74 7.38 6.73
N MET A 254 7.96 7.01 5.47
CA MET A 254 8.56 7.85 4.45
C MET A 254 7.57 8.02 3.31
N ILE A 255 6.87 9.16 3.28
CA ILE A 255 5.93 9.47 2.21
C ILE A 255 6.63 10.36 1.19
N TRP A 256 7.00 9.77 0.07
CA TRP A 256 7.69 10.44 -1.01
C TRP A 256 6.71 11.04 -2.00
N VAL A 257 6.81 12.33 -2.26
CA VAL A 257 6.11 13.02 -3.34
C VAL A 257 7.12 13.45 -4.38
N ALA A 258 6.98 12.95 -5.60
CA ALA A 258 7.93 13.13 -6.67
C ALA A 258 7.24 13.59 -7.96
N GLY A 259 7.79 14.61 -8.62
CA GLY A 259 7.32 15.14 -9.90
C GLY A 259 8.05 14.51 -11.07
N ALA A 260 7.33 14.12 -12.10
CA ALA A 260 7.91 13.65 -13.34
C ALA A 260 8.62 14.79 -14.07
N ARG A 261 9.95 14.69 -14.28
CA ARG A 261 10.69 15.68 -15.08
C ARG A 261 10.25 15.64 -16.55
N SER A 262 10.21 16.79 -17.16
CA SER A 262 9.93 16.97 -18.58
C SER A 262 10.97 16.28 -19.45
#